data_7d18bfad9b4f679e6a07c94eb37ebcb1
#
_entry.id   7d18bfad9b4f679e6a07c94eb37ebcb1
#
_cell.length_a   1.000
_cell.length_b   1.000
_cell.length_c   1.000
_cell.angle_alpha   90.00
_cell.angle_beta   90.00
_cell.angle_gamma   90.00
#
_symmetry.space_group_name_H-M   'P 1'
#
loop_
_entity.id
_entity.type
_entity.pdbx_description
1 polymer ?
#
loop_
_entity_poly.entity_id
_entity_poly.type
_entity_poly.pdbx_seq_one_letter_code
_entity_poly.pdbx_strand_id
1 'polypeptide(L)'
;LNVIPMRVIVIGGGKVGRALSERLEDRGENVVIVENDETIIETARDAGFTVHRGDGTDTEVLRAAGADNARIVVAATGDDDANLLVAQLADSKFDVETVIARANNPDNVDAFEDLGVRTISSSMATAWAIDNVIERPALSNWMTELGRAGDVQEIEVTSEEYIGKTIEELDDELPSGCLIALVGRDGETQVPNEDFTLQRGDHITFLGRRGAVREAIDLCHPTA
;
A
#
# COMPACT_ATOMS: atom_id res chain seq x y z
N LEU A 1 -13.77 14.96 6.06
CA LEU A 1 -14.26 14.12 4.96
C LEU A 1 -14.29 12.67 5.43
N ASN A 2 -15.46 11.99 5.35
CA ASN A 2 -15.53 10.55 5.55
C ASN A 2 -14.78 9.90 4.39
N VAL A 3 -13.56 9.46 4.64
CA VAL A 3 -12.86 8.60 3.69
C VAL A 3 -13.67 7.31 3.60
N ILE A 4 -14.20 7.03 2.43
CA ILE A 4 -14.90 5.76 2.19
C ILE A 4 -13.84 4.66 2.31
N PRO A 5 -14.02 3.69 3.25
CA PRO A 5 -13.07 2.60 3.42
C PRO A 5 -12.85 1.87 2.10
N MET A 6 -11.59 1.65 1.74
CA MET A 6 -11.28 0.83 0.56
C MET A 6 -11.66 -0.62 0.84
N ARG A 7 -12.25 -1.29 -0.15
CA ARG A 7 -12.45 -2.72 -0.09
C ARG A 7 -11.17 -3.43 -0.51
N VAL A 8 -10.64 -4.24 0.39
CA VAL A 8 -9.43 -5.04 0.16
C VAL A 8 -9.77 -6.52 0.30
N ILE A 9 -9.35 -7.34 -0.65
CA ILE A 9 -9.48 -8.80 -0.57
C ILE A 9 -8.08 -9.40 -0.39
N VAL A 10 -7.92 -10.20 0.65
CA VAL A 10 -6.69 -10.92 0.94
C VAL A 10 -6.93 -12.42 0.73
N ILE A 11 -6.26 -13.01 -0.24
CA ILE A 11 -6.34 -14.44 -0.51
C ILE A 11 -5.26 -15.16 0.28
N GLY A 12 -5.69 -16.04 1.19
CA GLY A 12 -4.85 -16.74 2.14
C GLY A 12 -4.92 -16.13 3.54
N GLY A 13 -5.58 -16.83 4.47
CA GLY A 13 -5.72 -16.46 5.89
C GLY A 13 -4.57 -16.93 6.78
N GLY A 14 -3.42 -17.29 6.21
CA GLY A 14 -2.23 -17.68 6.94
C GLY A 14 -1.62 -16.53 7.75
N LYS A 15 -0.41 -16.73 8.28
CA LYS A 15 0.25 -15.72 9.15
C LYS A 15 0.42 -14.36 8.47
N VAL A 16 0.83 -14.34 7.19
CA VAL A 16 1.05 -13.10 6.44
C VAL A 16 -0.28 -12.41 6.14
N GLY A 17 -1.26 -13.16 5.63
CA GLY A 17 -2.57 -12.60 5.29
C GLY A 17 -3.28 -11.99 6.50
N ARG A 18 -3.33 -12.68 7.64
CA ARG A 18 -3.93 -12.13 8.86
C ARG A 18 -3.18 -10.90 9.39
N ALA A 19 -1.84 -10.93 9.43
CA ALA A 19 -1.07 -9.78 9.89
C ALA A 19 -1.23 -8.55 8.97
N LEU A 20 -1.41 -8.76 7.66
CA LEU A 20 -1.75 -7.70 6.73
C LEU A 20 -3.17 -7.19 6.96
N SER A 21 -4.14 -8.10 7.10
CA SER A 21 -5.56 -7.76 7.33
C SER A 21 -5.72 -6.92 8.60
N GLU A 22 -5.10 -7.31 9.71
CA GLU A 22 -5.09 -6.55 10.96
C GLU A 22 -4.61 -5.10 10.75
N ARG A 23 -3.48 -4.92 10.05
CA ARG A 23 -2.94 -3.57 9.77
C ARG A 23 -3.83 -2.72 8.88
N LEU A 24 -4.54 -3.34 7.94
CA LEU A 24 -5.47 -2.64 7.05
C LEU A 24 -6.75 -2.25 7.81
N GLU A 25 -7.30 -3.15 8.64
CA GLU A 25 -8.46 -2.86 9.48
C GLU A 25 -8.16 -1.77 10.53
N ASP A 26 -6.95 -1.77 11.12
CA ASP A 26 -6.49 -0.71 12.02
C ASP A 26 -6.43 0.68 11.35
N ARG A 27 -6.30 0.72 10.03
CA ARG A 27 -6.36 1.93 9.21
C ARG A 27 -7.77 2.30 8.79
N GLY A 28 -8.76 1.46 9.13
CA GLY A 28 -10.17 1.67 8.80
C GLY A 28 -10.59 1.12 7.44
N GLU A 29 -9.78 0.24 6.83
CA GLU A 29 -10.13 -0.38 5.56
C GLU A 29 -11.10 -1.55 5.74
N ASN A 30 -11.89 -1.84 4.72
CA ASN A 30 -12.83 -2.97 4.72
C ASN A 30 -12.16 -4.20 4.11
N VAL A 31 -11.71 -5.12 4.97
CA VAL A 31 -10.94 -6.30 4.56
C VAL A 31 -11.80 -7.55 4.55
N VAL A 32 -11.64 -8.37 3.51
CA VAL A 32 -12.22 -9.72 3.41
C VAL A 32 -11.09 -10.70 3.13
N ILE A 33 -10.94 -11.70 4.00
CA ILE A 33 -10.00 -12.81 3.78
C ILE A 33 -10.74 -13.92 3.02
N VAL A 34 -10.13 -14.47 1.97
CA VAL A 34 -10.58 -15.69 1.29
C VAL A 34 -9.66 -16.82 1.68
N GLU A 35 -10.21 -17.91 2.21
CA GLU A 35 -9.45 -19.05 2.74
C GLU A 35 -10.25 -20.35 2.54
N ASN A 36 -9.56 -21.44 2.27
CA ASN A 36 -10.19 -22.77 2.06
C ASN A 36 -9.89 -23.78 3.19
N ASP A 37 -8.87 -23.55 4.02
CA ASP A 37 -8.56 -24.38 5.19
C ASP A 37 -9.47 -24.04 6.36
N GLU A 38 -10.26 -25.02 6.83
CA GLU A 38 -11.23 -24.82 7.90
C GLU A 38 -10.59 -24.36 9.20
N THR A 39 -9.41 -24.87 9.55
CA THR A 39 -8.71 -24.53 10.78
C THR A 39 -8.22 -23.06 10.75
N ILE A 40 -7.77 -22.61 9.57
CA ILE A 40 -7.35 -21.22 9.36
C ILE A 40 -8.57 -20.30 9.38
N ILE A 41 -9.69 -20.71 8.75
CA ILE A 41 -10.95 -19.97 8.74
C ILE A 41 -11.45 -19.75 10.17
N GLU A 42 -11.52 -20.82 10.98
CA GLU A 42 -11.95 -20.73 12.38
C GLU A 42 -11.05 -19.77 13.18
N THR A 43 -9.73 -19.94 13.07
CA THR A 43 -8.75 -19.07 13.74
C THR A 43 -8.91 -17.59 13.35
N ALA A 44 -9.14 -17.32 12.07
CA ALA A 44 -9.30 -15.95 11.59
C ALA A 44 -10.63 -15.34 12.05
N ARG A 45 -11.73 -16.12 12.05
CA ARG A 45 -13.04 -15.67 12.55
C ARG A 45 -13.02 -15.41 14.05
N ASP A 46 -12.37 -16.27 14.82
CA ASP A 46 -12.21 -16.09 16.27
C ASP A 46 -11.39 -14.83 16.60
N ALA A 47 -10.48 -14.44 15.71
CA ALA A 47 -9.74 -13.19 15.80
C ALA A 47 -10.56 -11.95 15.32
N GLY A 48 -11.79 -12.14 14.85
CA GLY A 48 -12.70 -11.06 14.45
C GLY A 48 -12.69 -10.70 12.96
N PHE A 49 -11.88 -11.38 12.14
CA PHE A 49 -11.80 -11.08 10.70
C PHE A 49 -13.06 -11.53 9.93
N THR A 50 -13.41 -10.77 8.90
CA THR A 50 -14.38 -11.19 7.90
C THR A 50 -13.76 -12.22 6.97
N VAL A 51 -14.25 -13.48 7.01
CA VAL A 51 -13.68 -14.57 6.21
C VAL A 51 -14.74 -15.14 5.27
N HIS A 52 -14.42 -15.11 3.98
CA HIS A 52 -15.15 -15.83 2.94
C HIS A 52 -14.47 -17.18 2.69
N ARG A 53 -15.24 -18.28 2.89
CA ARG A 53 -14.74 -19.62 2.67
C ARG A 53 -14.75 -19.96 1.19
N GLY A 54 -13.61 -20.37 0.64
CA GLY A 54 -13.51 -20.86 -0.73
C GLY A 54 -12.10 -20.86 -1.26
N ASP A 55 -11.95 -21.41 -2.45
CA ASP A 55 -10.69 -21.38 -3.19
C ASP A 55 -10.58 -20.06 -3.94
N GLY A 56 -9.55 -19.27 -3.63
CA GLY A 56 -9.31 -17.97 -4.26
C GLY A 56 -8.95 -18.04 -5.74
N THR A 57 -8.67 -19.21 -6.28
CA THR A 57 -8.48 -19.44 -7.72
C THR A 57 -9.79 -19.61 -8.49
N ASP A 58 -10.92 -19.70 -7.77
CA ASP A 58 -12.25 -19.76 -8.35
C ASP A 58 -12.87 -18.36 -8.51
N THR A 59 -13.19 -17.98 -9.74
CA THR A 59 -13.77 -16.69 -10.09
C THR A 59 -15.09 -16.41 -9.34
N GLU A 60 -15.92 -17.44 -9.11
CA GLU A 60 -17.20 -17.27 -8.40
C GLU A 60 -16.96 -17.01 -6.91
N VAL A 61 -15.93 -17.62 -6.33
CA VAL A 61 -15.50 -17.34 -4.95
C VAL A 61 -14.99 -15.91 -4.82
N LEU A 62 -14.14 -15.45 -5.74
CA LEU A 62 -13.66 -14.07 -5.76
C LEU A 62 -14.81 -13.07 -5.91
N ARG A 63 -15.79 -13.35 -6.81
CA ARG A 63 -16.97 -12.52 -6.98
C ARG A 63 -17.81 -12.48 -5.71
N ALA A 64 -18.07 -13.62 -5.09
CA ALA A 64 -18.82 -13.70 -3.85
C ALA A 64 -18.12 -12.99 -2.67
N ALA A 65 -16.77 -12.97 -2.66
CA ALA A 65 -15.98 -12.17 -1.72
C ALA A 65 -16.02 -10.67 -2.03
N GLY A 66 -16.55 -10.28 -3.18
CA GLY A 66 -16.76 -8.90 -3.61
C GLY A 66 -15.66 -8.30 -4.46
N ALA A 67 -14.99 -9.12 -5.28
CA ALA A 67 -13.91 -8.68 -6.17
C ALA A 67 -14.37 -7.61 -7.18
N ASP A 68 -15.63 -7.64 -7.64
CA ASP A 68 -16.19 -6.64 -8.56
C ASP A 68 -16.15 -5.19 -8.00
N ASN A 69 -15.97 -5.03 -6.68
CA ASN A 69 -15.90 -3.72 -6.02
C ASN A 69 -14.64 -3.58 -5.16
N ALA A 70 -13.67 -4.47 -5.33
CA ALA A 70 -12.41 -4.40 -4.62
C ALA A 70 -11.49 -3.39 -5.29
N ARG A 71 -10.87 -2.53 -4.49
CA ARG A 71 -9.82 -1.64 -4.96
C ARG A 71 -8.46 -2.31 -4.96
N ILE A 72 -8.27 -3.22 -4.00
CA ILE A 72 -7.01 -3.94 -3.82
C ILE A 72 -7.28 -5.43 -3.67
N VAL A 73 -6.50 -6.27 -4.37
CA VAL A 73 -6.44 -7.72 -4.15
C VAL A 73 -5.01 -8.11 -3.82
N VAL A 74 -4.83 -8.87 -2.74
CA VAL A 74 -3.52 -9.39 -2.33
C VAL A 74 -3.56 -10.91 -2.29
N ALA A 75 -2.81 -11.56 -3.16
CA ALA A 75 -2.60 -13.00 -3.15
C ALA A 75 -1.42 -13.36 -2.23
N ALA A 76 -1.72 -13.95 -1.07
CA ALA A 76 -0.75 -14.19 0.01
C ALA A 76 -0.76 -15.64 0.52
N THR A 77 -1.12 -16.58 -0.34
CA THR A 77 -1.10 -18.02 0.00
C THR A 77 0.32 -18.57 0.07
N GLY A 78 0.46 -19.83 0.48
CA GLY A 78 1.74 -20.55 0.45
C GLY A 78 2.12 -21.12 -0.92
N ASP A 79 1.27 -20.96 -1.94
CA ASP A 79 1.43 -21.53 -3.27
C ASP A 79 1.58 -20.43 -4.31
N ASP A 80 2.71 -20.42 -5.02
CA ASP A 80 3.04 -19.37 -5.99
C ASP A 80 2.15 -19.45 -7.24
N ASP A 81 1.80 -20.67 -7.68
CA ASP A 81 0.93 -20.86 -8.85
C ASP A 81 -0.48 -20.33 -8.56
N ALA A 82 -1.00 -20.60 -7.36
CA ALA A 82 -2.26 -20.02 -6.90
C ALA A 82 -2.19 -18.48 -6.79
N ASN A 83 -1.12 -17.93 -6.25
CA ASN A 83 -0.95 -16.48 -6.11
C ASN A 83 -0.89 -15.80 -7.48
N LEU A 84 -0.17 -16.37 -8.45
CA LEU A 84 -0.12 -15.85 -9.81
C LEU A 84 -1.50 -15.90 -10.48
N LEU A 85 -2.21 -17.05 -10.40
CA LEU A 85 -3.53 -17.18 -10.99
C LEU A 85 -4.54 -16.20 -10.39
N VAL A 86 -4.55 -16.04 -9.07
CA VAL A 86 -5.39 -15.05 -8.38
C VAL A 86 -5.09 -13.64 -8.89
N ALA A 87 -3.82 -13.28 -9.03
CA ALA A 87 -3.44 -11.97 -9.52
C ALA A 87 -3.93 -11.72 -10.96
N GLN A 88 -3.75 -12.70 -11.84
CA GLN A 88 -4.23 -12.62 -13.22
C GLN A 88 -5.78 -12.54 -13.30
N LEU A 89 -6.50 -13.24 -12.43
CA LEU A 89 -7.95 -13.15 -12.36
C LEU A 89 -8.41 -11.79 -11.84
N ALA A 90 -7.77 -11.28 -10.80
CA ALA A 90 -8.09 -9.97 -10.22
C ALA A 90 -7.91 -8.83 -11.23
N ASP A 91 -6.85 -8.86 -11.98
CA ASP A 91 -6.56 -7.89 -13.04
C ASP A 91 -7.53 -8.07 -14.24
N SER A 92 -7.53 -9.26 -14.86
CA SER A 92 -8.19 -9.48 -16.17
C SER A 92 -9.70 -9.64 -16.12
N LYS A 93 -10.28 -10.07 -14.98
CA LYS A 93 -11.72 -10.34 -14.84
C LYS A 93 -12.46 -9.33 -13.99
N PHE A 94 -11.78 -8.70 -13.04
CA PHE A 94 -12.39 -7.79 -12.07
C PHE A 94 -11.89 -6.35 -12.19
N ASP A 95 -10.90 -6.09 -13.07
CA ASP A 95 -10.33 -4.76 -13.31
C ASP A 95 -9.91 -4.07 -11.99
N VAL A 96 -9.26 -4.84 -11.11
CA VAL A 96 -8.86 -4.35 -9.79
C VAL A 96 -7.70 -3.37 -9.92
N GLU A 97 -7.84 -2.18 -9.35
CA GLU A 97 -6.85 -1.08 -9.47
C GLU A 97 -5.44 -1.47 -9.00
N THR A 98 -5.36 -2.22 -7.91
CA THR A 98 -4.07 -2.65 -7.34
C THR A 98 -4.08 -4.13 -7.03
N VAL A 99 -3.24 -4.88 -7.71
CA VAL A 99 -3.06 -6.32 -7.49
C VAL A 99 -1.63 -6.58 -7.04
N ILE A 100 -1.49 -7.30 -5.92
CA ILE A 100 -0.18 -7.66 -5.36
C ILE A 100 -0.15 -9.17 -5.13
N ALA A 101 0.90 -9.83 -5.59
CA ALA A 101 1.14 -11.24 -5.33
C ALA A 101 2.37 -11.45 -4.45
N ARG A 102 2.26 -12.38 -3.52
CA ARG A 102 3.39 -12.90 -2.76
C ARG A 102 4.08 -14.00 -3.57
N ALA A 103 5.38 -13.87 -3.77
CA ALA A 103 6.24 -14.96 -4.22
C ALA A 103 6.90 -15.62 -3.00
N ASN A 104 6.68 -16.91 -2.81
CA ASN A 104 7.32 -17.71 -1.77
C ASN A 104 8.72 -18.12 -2.21
N ASN A 105 8.88 -18.51 -3.49
CA ASN A 105 10.15 -18.74 -4.12
C ASN A 105 10.64 -17.42 -4.78
N PRO A 106 11.81 -16.86 -4.37
CA PRO A 106 12.33 -15.63 -4.96
C PRO A 106 12.66 -15.77 -6.46
N ASP A 107 12.92 -16.97 -6.95
CA ASP A 107 13.20 -17.21 -8.38
C ASP A 107 11.97 -16.99 -9.28
N ASN A 108 10.76 -16.94 -8.70
CA ASN A 108 9.52 -16.68 -9.44
C ASN A 108 9.21 -15.19 -9.59
N VAL A 109 9.94 -14.30 -8.93
CA VAL A 109 9.66 -12.84 -8.94
C VAL A 109 9.70 -12.28 -10.35
N ASP A 110 10.80 -12.51 -11.08
CA ASP A 110 10.98 -12.00 -12.44
C ASP A 110 9.86 -12.50 -13.37
N ALA A 111 9.49 -13.80 -13.24
CA ALA A 111 8.41 -14.38 -14.04
C ALA A 111 7.04 -13.75 -13.76
N PHE A 112 6.76 -13.38 -12.51
CA PHE A 112 5.52 -12.70 -12.15
C PHE A 112 5.51 -11.27 -12.67
N GLU A 113 6.63 -10.56 -12.56
CA GLU A 113 6.79 -9.18 -13.07
C GLU A 113 6.70 -9.12 -14.59
N ASP A 114 7.29 -10.10 -15.31
CA ASP A 114 7.14 -10.25 -16.76
C ASP A 114 5.67 -10.44 -17.21
N LEU A 115 4.84 -10.99 -16.32
CA LEU A 115 3.40 -11.12 -16.51
C LEU A 115 2.59 -9.90 -16.03
N GLY A 116 3.28 -8.81 -15.65
CA GLY A 116 2.66 -7.57 -15.20
C GLY A 116 2.15 -7.60 -13.77
N VAL A 117 2.51 -8.61 -12.97
CA VAL A 117 2.05 -8.75 -11.58
C VAL A 117 3.02 -8.08 -10.62
N ARG A 118 2.55 -7.09 -9.85
CA ARG A 118 3.33 -6.49 -8.77
C ARG A 118 3.61 -7.53 -7.68
N THR A 119 4.89 -7.85 -7.46
CA THR A 119 5.30 -9.01 -6.68
C THR A 119 6.10 -8.62 -5.44
N ILE A 120 5.85 -9.32 -4.34
CA ILE A 120 6.62 -9.21 -3.11
C ILE A 120 7.20 -10.58 -2.74
N SER A 121 8.53 -10.73 -2.84
CA SER A 121 9.20 -11.92 -2.33
C SER A 121 9.26 -11.88 -0.80
N SER A 122 8.64 -12.86 -0.16
CA SER A 122 8.59 -12.92 1.31
C SER A 122 9.97 -13.14 1.94
N SER A 123 10.85 -13.90 1.30
CA SER A 123 12.21 -14.13 1.77
C SER A 123 13.10 -12.90 1.59
N MET A 124 13.02 -12.23 0.42
CA MET A 124 13.78 -11.02 0.16
C MET A 124 13.31 -9.85 1.02
N ALA A 125 12.00 -9.67 1.21
CA ALA A 125 11.47 -8.65 2.11
C ALA A 125 11.96 -8.84 3.55
N THR A 126 12.03 -10.09 4.03
CA THR A 126 12.58 -10.41 5.34
C THR A 126 14.09 -10.13 5.40
N ALA A 127 14.85 -10.53 4.38
CA ALA A 127 16.29 -10.27 4.31
C ALA A 127 16.58 -8.77 4.33
N TRP A 128 15.86 -7.96 3.53
CA TRP A 128 15.99 -6.51 3.54
C TRP A 128 15.61 -5.87 4.88
N ALA A 129 14.58 -6.38 5.54
CA ALA A 129 14.22 -5.89 6.86
C ALA A 129 15.33 -6.14 7.89
N ILE A 130 15.97 -7.32 7.85
CA ILE A 130 17.11 -7.67 8.71
C ILE A 130 18.33 -6.81 8.34
N ASP A 131 18.66 -6.68 7.07
CA ASP A 131 19.76 -5.84 6.58
C ASP A 131 19.64 -4.39 7.07
N ASN A 132 18.43 -3.80 6.94
CA ASN A 132 18.18 -2.45 7.44
C ASN A 132 18.36 -2.32 8.96
N VAL A 133 18.06 -3.34 9.75
CA VAL A 133 18.32 -3.31 11.20
C VAL A 133 19.82 -3.33 11.48
N ILE A 134 20.61 -4.06 10.69
CA ILE A 134 22.08 -4.19 10.86
C ILE A 134 22.79 -2.93 10.35
N GLU A 135 22.55 -2.55 9.09
CA GLU A 135 23.31 -1.52 8.40
C GLU A 135 22.75 -0.11 8.62
N ARG A 136 21.42 0.02 8.85
CA ARG A 136 20.72 1.29 8.95
C ARG A 136 19.73 1.30 10.13
N PRO A 137 20.20 1.07 11.36
CA PRO A 137 19.31 0.96 12.54
C PRO A 137 18.46 2.21 12.76
N ALA A 138 18.97 3.39 12.45
CA ALA A 138 18.21 4.64 12.55
C ALA A 138 17.03 4.66 11.56
N LEU A 139 17.23 4.21 10.32
CA LEU A 139 16.17 4.09 9.32
C LEU A 139 15.12 3.06 9.74
N SER A 140 15.55 1.89 10.22
CA SER A 140 14.65 0.83 10.69
C SER A 140 13.78 1.29 11.87
N ASN A 141 14.38 1.97 12.85
CA ASN A 141 13.66 2.54 13.98
C ASN A 141 12.67 3.62 13.52
N TRP A 142 13.11 4.49 12.64
CA TRP A 142 12.28 5.56 12.07
C TRP A 142 11.07 5.00 11.29
N MET A 143 11.25 3.99 10.43
CA MET A 143 10.14 3.32 9.73
C MET A 143 9.15 2.65 10.69
N THR A 144 9.64 2.11 11.80
CA THR A 144 8.80 1.50 12.84
C THR A 144 7.96 2.54 13.57
N GLU A 145 8.57 3.64 13.95
CA GLU A 145 7.88 4.77 14.62
C GLU A 145 6.88 5.43 13.67
N LEU A 146 7.28 5.68 12.42
CA LEU A 146 6.39 6.22 11.39
C LEU A 146 5.17 5.32 11.17
N GLY A 147 5.38 4.00 11.04
CA GLY A 147 4.28 3.04 10.81
C GLY A 147 3.25 2.99 11.93
N ARG A 148 3.60 3.51 13.14
CA ARG A 148 2.66 3.59 14.29
C ARG A 148 1.83 4.88 14.30
N ALA A 149 2.45 6.02 14.07
CA ALA A 149 1.83 7.33 14.27
C ALA A 149 2.05 8.33 13.12
N GLY A 150 2.97 8.01 12.21
CA GLY A 150 3.31 8.82 11.05
C GLY A 150 2.69 8.32 9.76
N ASP A 151 2.91 9.09 8.72
CA ASP A 151 2.56 8.78 7.34
C ASP A 151 3.61 9.35 6.38
N VAL A 152 3.75 8.71 5.22
CA VAL A 152 4.53 9.21 4.08
C VAL A 152 3.62 9.10 2.87
N GLN A 153 3.36 10.21 2.23
CA GLN A 153 2.53 10.25 1.03
C GLN A 153 3.22 11.07 -0.05
N GLU A 154 3.13 10.58 -1.27
CA GLU A 154 3.57 11.31 -2.44
C GLU A 154 2.35 11.75 -3.24
N ILE A 155 2.36 13.00 -3.70
CA ILE A 155 1.34 13.56 -4.56
C ILE A 155 1.97 14.23 -5.78
N GLU A 156 1.24 14.28 -6.87
CA GLU A 156 1.58 15.08 -8.04
C GLU A 156 1.07 16.52 -7.87
N VAL A 157 1.89 17.51 -8.18
CA VAL A 157 1.51 18.93 -8.17
C VAL A 157 0.60 19.24 -9.37
N THR A 158 -0.68 19.36 -9.11
CA THR A 158 -1.70 19.67 -10.12
C THR A 158 -2.43 20.99 -9.85
N SER A 159 -2.40 21.48 -8.62
CA SER A 159 -3.05 22.71 -8.21
C SER A 159 -2.33 23.95 -8.74
N GLU A 160 -3.07 24.83 -9.42
CA GLU A 160 -2.56 26.12 -9.92
C GLU A 160 -2.06 27.04 -8.80
N GLU A 161 -2.57 26.87 -7.59
CA GLU A 161 -2.19 27.69 -6.41
C GLU A 161 -0.74 27.46 -6.00
N TYR A 162 -0.22 26.23 -6.21
CA TYR A 162 1.13 25.85 -5.80
C TYR A 162 2.14 25.85 -6.96
N ILE A 163 1.69 25.90 -8.18
CA ILE A 163 2.57 26.03 -9.35
C ILE A 163 3.23 27.40 -9.34
N GLY A 164 4.56 27.42 -9.32
CA GLY A 164 5.38 28.62 -9.25
C GLY A 164 5.76 29.07 -7.82
N LYS A 165 5.17 28.48 -6.77
CA LYS A 165 5.63 28.69 -5.39
C LYS A 165 6.95 27.99 -5.14
N THR A 166 7.74 28.53 -4.20
CA THR A 166 8.94 27.86 -3.68
C THR A 166 8.58 26.85 -2.60
N ILE A 167 9.53 25.98 -2.27
CA ILE A 167 9.38 25.04 -1.14
C ILE A 167 9.23 25.80 0.18
N GLU A 168 9.94 26.90 0.37
CA GLU A 168 9.81 27.76 1.57
C GLU A 168 8.36 28.28 1.71
N GLU A 169 7.80 28.81 0.62
CA GLU A 169 6.43 29.33 0.61
C GLU A 169 5.37 28.22 0.89
N LEU A 170 5.62 26.99 0.42
CA LEU A 170 4.75 25.86 0.71
C LEU A 170 4.92 25.37 2.15
N ASP A 171 6.16 25.29 2.65
CA ASP A 171 6.46 24.81 4.02
C ASP A 171 5.82 25.70 5.09
N ASP A 172 5.78 27.03 4.85
CA ASP A 172 5.12 28.00 5.73
C ASP A 172 3.58 27.77 5.86
N GLU A 173 2.98 27.14 4.87
CA GLU A 173 1.54 26.82 4.84
C GLU A 173 1.24 25.42 5.42
N LEU A 174 2.27 24.59 5.62
CA LEU A 174 2.07 23.22 6.09
C LEU A 174 1.63 23.14 7.56
N PRO A 175 0.78 22.17 7.89
CA PRO A 175 0.37 21.94 9.27
C PRO A 175 1.56 21.46 10.12
N SER A 176 1.60 21.90 11.38
CA SER A 176 2.64 21.50 12.33
C SER A 176 2.75 19.98 12.46
N GLY A 177 3.95 19.44 12.21
CA GLY A 177 4.24 18.00 12.26
C GLY A 177 4.11 17.31 10.90
N CYS A 178 4.09 18.07 9.82
CA CYS A 178 4.34 17.66 8.45
C CYS A 178 5.56 18.40 7.91
N LEU A 179 6.32 17.77 7.02
CA LEU A 179 7.42 18.38 6.28
C LEU A 179 7.48 17.82 4.86
N ILE A 180 8.13 18.55 3.96
CA ILE A 180 8.44 18.09 2.61
C ILE A 180 9.78 17.34 2.67
N ALA A 181 9.72 16.03 2.44
CA ALA A 181 10.91 15.18 2.51
C ALA A 181 11.66 15.12 1.18
N LEU A 182 10.94 14.97 0.06
CA LEU A 182 11.50 14.81 -1.27
C LEU A 182 10.65 15.58 -2.30
N VAL A 183 11.31 15.97 -3.39
CA VAL A 183 10.67 16.43 -4.61
C VAL A 183 11.20 15.64 -5.80
N GLY A 184 10.30 15.26 -6.70
CA GLY A 184 10.61 14.53 -7.94
C GLY A 184 10.21 15.36 -9.15
N ARG A 185 11.08 15.40 -10.17
CA ARG A 185 10.84 15.99 -11.49
C ARG A 185 11.52 15.14 -12.56
N ASP A 186 10.80 14.83 -13.64
CA ASP A 186 11.33 14.08 -14.80
C ASP A 186 11.99 12.74 -14.40
N GLY A 187 11.49 12.08 -13.35
CA GLY A 187 12.01 10.81 -12.85
C GLY A 187 13.23 10.93 -11.92
N GLU A 188 13.72 12.12 -11.67
CA GLU A 188 14.77 12.38 -10.68
C GLU A 188 14.16 12.84 -9.36
N THR A 189 14.58 12.23 -8.25
CA THR A 189 14.12 12.59 -6.90
C THR A 189 15.26 13.17 -6.08
N GLN A 190 14.99 14.27 -5.37
CA GLN A 190 15.98 14.96 -4.55
C GLN A 190 15.39 15.51 -3.25
N VAL A 191 16.24 15.76 -2.26
CA VAL A 191 15.86 16.59 -1.11
C VAL A 191 15.77 18.03 -1.60
N PRO A 192 14.61 18.70 -1.45
CA PRO A 192 14.47 20.05 -1.96
C PRO A 192 15.30 21.05 -1.15
N ASN A 193 15.73 22.10 -1.81
CA ASN A 193 16.17 23.34 -1.13
C ASN A 193 14.98 24.32 -1.05
N GLU A 194 15.11 25.34 -0.21
CA GLU A 194 14.07 26.34 0.03
C GLU A 194 13.63 27.08 -1.24
N ASP A 195 14.60 27.33 -2.16
CA ASP A 195 14.40 28.05 -3.42
C ASP A 195 13.83 27.16 -4.56
N PHE A 196 13.64 25.86 -4.32
CA PHE A 196 13.10 24.97 -5.36
C PHE A 196 11.67 25.39 -5.72
N THR A 197 11.48 25.80 -6.97
CA THR A 197 10.19 26.28 -7.48
C THR A 197 9.38 25.13 -8.09
N LEU A 198 8.18 24.94 -7.58
CA LEU A 198 7.27 23.89 -8.01
C LEU A 198 6.71 24.11 -9.42
N GLN A 199 6.60 23.05 -10.19
CA GLN A 199 6.01 23.02 -11.52
C GLN A 199 4.89 21.97 -11.58
N ARG A 200 4.01 22.09 -12.56
CA ARG A 200 3.01 21.07 -12.83
C ARG A 200 3.68 19.75 -13.16
N GLY A 201 3.22 18.65 -12.56
CA GLY A 201 3.77 17.32 -12.74
C GLY A 201 4.95 16.99 -11.81
N ASP A 202 5.40 17.93 -10.98
CA ASP A 202 6.34 17.57 -9.91
C ASP A 202 5.66 16.65 -8.89
N HIS A 203 6.43 15.77 -8.29
CA HIS A 203 5.98 14.93 -7.19
C HIS A 203 6.53 15.45 -5.87
N ILE A 204 5.68 15.60 -4.87
CA ILE A 204 6.07 16.02 -3.52
C ILE A 204 5.82 14.87 -2.56
N THR A 205 6.84 14.46 -1.81
CA THR A 205 6.71 13.49 -0.73
C THR A 205 6.59 14.22 0.60
N PHE A 206 5.41 14.15 1.20
CA PHE A 206 5.15 14.61 2.56
C PHE A 206 5.49 13.53 3.58
N LEU A 207 6.01 13.98 4.71
CA LEU A 207 6.38 13.12 5.83
C LEU A 207 5.93 13.77 7.14
N GLY A 208 5.27 13.00 8.01
CA GLY A 208 4.85 13.56 9.29
C GLY A 208 3.82 12.73 10.03
N ARG A 209 3.12 13.35 10.98
CA ARG A 209 1.98 12.71 11.65
C ARG A 209 0.83 12.54 10.67
N ARG A 210 0.15 11.38 10.69
CA ARG A 210 -0.90 11.00 9.73
C ARG A 210 -1.94 12.10 9.49
N GLY A 211 -2.42 12.76 10.54
CA GLY A 211 -3.38 13.86 10.42
C GLY A 211 -2.79 15.07 9.69
N ALA A 212 -1.55 15.43 9.99
CA ALA A 212 -0.87 16.55 9.37
C ALA A 212 -0.52 16.29 7.90
N VAL A 213 -0.08 15.07 7.56
CA VAL A 213 0.17 14.66 6.17
C VAL A 213 -1.12 14.73 5.34
N ARG A 214 -2.23 14.25 5.90
CA ARG A 214 -3.53 14.32 5.22
C ARG A 214 -3.96 15.78 4.98
N GLU A 215 -3.82 16.64 5.97
CA GLU A 215 -4.12 18.07 5.85
C GLU A 215 -3.24 18.76 4.80
N ALA A 216 -1.95 18.40 4.72
CA ALA A 216 -1.05 18.88 3.68
C ALA A 216 -1.46 18.43 2.27
N ILE A 217 -1.92 17.18 2.12
CA ILE A 217 -2.46 16.68 0.84
C ILE A 217 -3.72 17.45 0.45
N ASP A 218 -4.64 17.66 1.38
CA ASP A 218 -5.89 18.39 1.13
C ASP A 218 -5.62 19.85 0.71
N LEU A 219 -4.54 20.48 1.23
CA LEU A 219 -4.07 21.79 0.78
C LEU A 219 -3.57 21.76 -0.67
N CYS A 220 -2.73 20.79 -1.02
CA CYS A 220 -2.11 20.70 -2.35
C CYS A 220 -3.01 20.07 -3.42
N HIS A 221 -4.04 19.36 -3.00
CA HIS A 221 -5.02 18.69 -3.85
C HIS A 221 -6.44 18.98 -3.35
N PRO A 222 -6.92 20.24 -3.44
CA PRO A 222 -8.28 20.54 -3.03
C PRO A 222 -9.23 19.68 -3.87
N THR A 223 -9.89 18.73 -3.24
CA THR A 223 -11.00 17.99 -3.87
C THR A 223 -12.12 18.96 -4.15
N ALA A 224 -12.42 19.15 -5.46
CA ALA A 224 -13.51 19.97 -5.95
C ALA A 224 -14.87 19.52 -5.44
#